data_cd67f84e5fc1596aa3f9738cf388640e
#
_entry.id   cd67f84e5fc1596aa3f9738cf388640e
#
_cell.length_a   1.000
_cell.length_b   1.000
_cell.length_c   1.000
_cell.angle_alpha   90.00
_cell.angle_beta   90.00
_cell.angle_gamma   90.00
#
_symmetry.space_group_name_H-M   'P 1'
#
loop_
_entity.id
_entity.type
_entity.pdbx_description
1 polymer ?
#
loop_
_entity_poly.entity_id
_entity_poly.type
_entity_poly.pdbx_seq_one_letter_code
_entity_poly.pdbx_strand_id
1 'polypeptide(L)'
;MLEFNPRKYAVTLKLVFLKAVNDIYPEARVEIDHSLNNGTYGTIDLGRSLKEKDLEKINNRMKEIIEKDYEINLICEDNDTLKLKSQKIEREDIRKFLDNSGWTGMMEYEVGGYHDFMYEKPYSSTGVIKLYELTKYNEGFIIKYPLKNENELPSTIDNPKMAKIFQETGKWNSILDVSTIGTLNEKVLNREIGELVRVNEALHHKNLARIADQIVEDERIKLVTIAGPSSSGKTTFSKRLYIHLRASGKNPIVISLDNYYIGRKNVPLDEYGNKDYETIEALDLKLLNENLTELIAGKEVEIPEYNFVSGEREKKGKMMKVPENGLIIIEGIHGLNERLTSSIPKENKFKVYVSCLTQLNIDNHNRVATSDVREIRRIVRDSLARETGAEETLAMWDSVRRGEEKYIFPYQEDADVLFNSNLVYELGVLKRYAIRELIRIKPDSEYYEEAKRLIKLLYCFVDIDIKYIPDDSILKEFIGDSIFYKY
;
A
#
# COMPACT_ATOMS: atom_id res chain seq x y z
N MET A 1 2.85 -31.45 12.64
CA MET A 1 3.46 -30.09 12.70
C MET A 1 2.36 -29.12 12.33
N LEU A 2 2.23 -28.03 13.08
CA LEU A 2 1.32 -26.92 12.70
C LEU A 2 1.87 -26.33 11.40
N GLU A 3 1.01 -26.17 10.40
CA GLU A 3 1.40 -25.51 9.15
C GLU A 3 1.80 -24.06 9.45
N PHE A 4 2.94 -23.63 8.91
CA PHE A 4 3.45 -22.27 9.12
C PHE A 4 2.49 -21.24 8.49
N ASN A 5 2.02 -20.29 9.31
CA ASN A 5 1.19 -19.19 8.88
C ASN A 5 1.84 -17.86 9.30
N PRO A 6 2.39 -17.08 8.35
CA PRO A 6 3.12 -15.86 8.66
C PRO A 6 2.26 -14.79 9.36
N ARG A 7 0.96 -14.71 9.08
CA ARG A 7 0.05 -13.77 9.76
C ARG A 7 -0.12 -14.15 11.24
N LYS A 8 -0.40 -15.41 11.55
CA LYS A 8 -0.49 -15.88 12.94
C LYS A 8 0.83 -15.70 13.69
N TYR A 9 1.96 -15.95 12.99
CA TYR A 9 3.29 -15.74 13.54
C TYR A 9 3.52 -14.28 13.91
N ALA A 10 3.21 -13.35 13.02
CA ALA A 10 3.33 -11.91 13.25
C ALA A 10 2.48 -11.44 14.45
N VAL A 11 1.24 -11.92 14.58
CA VAL A 11 0.36 -11.56 15.69
C VAL A 11 0.88 -12.12 17.01
N THR A 12 1.37 -13.37 17.01
CA THR A 12 1.97 -14.00 18.20
C THR A 12 3.23 -13.25 18.64
N LEU A 13 4.13 -12.95 17.70
CA LEU A 13 5.34 -12.18 17.98
C LEU A 13 5.02 -10.77 18.50
N LYS A 14 4.00 -10.12 17.95
CA LYS A 14 3.51 -8.83 18.42
C LYS A 14 3.03 -8.89 19.88
N LEU A 15 2.24 -9.91 20.27
CA LEU A 15 1.81 -10.12 21.64
C LEU A 15 3.01 -10.34 22.59
N VAL A 16 4.01 -11.13 22.18
CA VAL A 16 5.24 -11.34 22.93
C VAL A 16 5.98 -10.01 23.13
N PHE A 17 6.09 -9.21 22.06
CA PHE A 17 6.75 -7.91 22.10
C PHE A 17 6.03 -6.93 23.04
N LEU A 18 4.71 -6.78 22.89
CA LEU A 18 3.90 -5.87 23.69
C LEU A 18 3.93 -6.25 25.18
N LYS A 19 3.83 -7.56 25.48
CA LYS A 19 4.03 -8.06 26.84
C LYS A 19 5.43 -7.72 27.37
N ALA A 20 6.49 -7.92 26.59
CA ALA A 20 7.85 -7.62 27.00
C ALA A 20 8.05 -6.13 27.28
N VAL A 21 7.47 -5.26 26.44
CA VAL A 21 7.50 -3.79 26.69
C VAL A 21 6.76 -3.46 27.96
N ASN A 22 5.56 -3.99 28.18
CA ASN A 22 4.76 -3.76 29.38
C ASN A 22 5.49 -4.24 30.66
N ASP A 23 6.16 -5.39 30.61
CA ASP A 23 6.88 -5.95 31.75
C ASP A 23 8.10 -5.09 32.15
N ILE A 24 8.74 -4.40 31.20
CA ILE A 24 9.93 -3.57 31.43
C ILE A 24 9.59 -2.08 31.61
N TYR A 25 8.59 -1.60 30.90
CA TYR A 25 8.16 -0.20 30.85
C TYR A 25 6.62 -0.12 30.88
N PRO A 26 5.96 -0.31 32.04
CA PRO A 26 4.50 -0.37 32.13
C PRO A 26 3.76 0.87 31.62
N GLU A 27 4.40 2.05 31.72
CA GLU A 27 3.83 3.33 31.28
C GLU A 27 4.10 3.66 29.80
N ALA A 28 4.84 2.78 29.09
CA ALA A 28 5.20 3.04 27.70
C ALA A 28 3.96 2.93 26.78
N ARG A 29 3.89 3.84 25.80
CA ARG A 29 2.93 3.73 24.72
C ARG A 29 3.64 3.18 23.49
N VAL A 30 3.04 2.13 22.91
CA VAL A 30 3.55 1.45 21.72
C VAL A 30 2.62 1.72 20.57
N GLU A 31 3.19 2.04 19.40
CA GLU A 31 2.47 2.12 18.14
C GLU A 31 3.14 1.19 17.13
N ILE A 32 2.35 0.31 16.51
CA ILE A 32 2.77 -0.60 15.43
C ILE A 32 2.25 -0.01 14.13
N ASP A 33 3.12 0.65 13.36
CA ASP A 33 2.68 1.52 12.28
C ASP A 33 2.53 0.84 10.92
N HIS A 34 3.66 0.53 10.26
CA HIS A 34 3.66 0.13 8.86
C HIS A 34 4.77 -0.87 8.54
N SER A 35 4.75 -1.44 7.33
CA SER A 35 5.87 -2.25 6.85
C SER A 35 6.98 -1.35 6.33
N LEU A 36 8.21 -1.61 6.77
CA LEU A 36 9.41 -0.93 6.31
C LEU A 36 10.60 -1.90 6.35
N ASN A 37 11.50 -1.83 5.37
CA ASN A 37 12.75 -2.61 5.35
C ASN A 37 12.54 -4.12 5.55
N ASN A 38 11.50 -4.68 4.94
CA ASN A 38 11.08 -6.10 5.08
C ASN A 38 10.69 -6.50 6.52
N GLY A 39 10.33 -5.55 7.36
CA GLY A 39 9.83 -5.77 8.72
C GLY A 39 8.60 -4.93 9.02
N THR A 40 8.23 -4.91 10.28
CA THR A 40 7.20 -4.02 10.83
C THR A 40 7.89 -2.92 11.63
N TYR A 41 7.68 -1.67 11.23
CA TYR A 41 8.12 -0.49 11.97
C TYR A 41 7.09 -0.12 13.04
N GLY A 42 7.59 0.40 14.17
CA GLY A 42 6.77 0.96 15.22
C GLY A 42 7.56 1.90 16.11
N THR A 43 6.88 2.54 17.05
CA THR A 43 7.46 3.47 18.02
C THR A 43 7.14 3.06 19.45
N ILE A 44 7.99 3.46 20.39
CA ILE A 44 7.78 3.32 21.83
C ILE A 44 8.01 4.68 22.47
N ASP A 45 6.95 5.28 22.98
CA ASP A 45 7.05 6.49 23.77
C ASP A 45 7.37 6.14 25.22
N LEU A 46 8.57 6.49 25.65
CA LEU A 46 9.09 6.34 27.01
C LEU A 46 9.14 7.68 27.78
N GLY A 47 8.53 8.76 27.23
CA GLY A 47 8.77 10.12 27.71
C GLY A 47 10.18 10.63 27.39
N ARG A 48 10.97 9.88 26.63
CA ARG A 48 12.33 10.19 26.14
C ARG A 48 12.64 9.38 24.88
N SER A 49 13.72 9.76 24.18
CA SER A 49 14.17 9.02 23.00
C SER A 49 14.50 7.56 23.32
N LEU A 50 14.03 6.65 22.46
CA LEU A 50 14.33 5.23 22.50
C LEU A 50 15.83 4.98 22.22
N LYS A 51 16.48 4.17 23.02
CA LYS A 51 17.91 3.80 22.88
C LYS A 51 18.04 2.31 22.56
N GLU A 52 19.17 1.91 21.97
CA GLU A 52 19.49 0.51 21.71
C GLU A 52 19.41 -0.36 22.97
N LYS A 53 19.93 0.14 24.11
CA LYS A 53 19.86 -0.57 25.40
C LYS A 53 18.42 -0.84 25.87
N ASP A 54 17.47 -0.02 25.48
CA ASP A 54 16.06 -0.26 25.81
C ASP A 54 15.53 -1.45 24.99
N LEU A 55 15.87 -1.50 23.71
CA LEU A 55 15.51 -2.64 22.83
C LEU A 55 16.23 -3.93 23.25
N GLU A 56 17.48 -3.85 23.70
CA GLU A 56 18.20 -5.01 24.26
C GLU A 56 17.47 -5.62 25.47
N LYS A 57 16.99 -4.77 26.40
CA LYS A 57 16.21 -5.23 27.57
C LYS A 57 14.89 -5.88 27.13
N ILE A 58 14.18 -5.22 26.22
CA ILE A 58 12.92 -5.74 25.67
C ILE A 58 13.18 -7.09 24.98
N ASN A 59 14.20 -7.19 24.13
CA ASN A 59 14.56 -8.40 23.41
C ASN A 59 14.93 -9.56 24.38
N ASN A 60 15.67 -9.29 25.44
CA ASN A 60 15.96 -10.29 26.46
C ASN A 60 14.68 -10.78 27.15
N ARG A 61 13.76 -9.85 27.43
CA ARG A 61 12.47 -10.22 28.02
C ARG A 61 11.60 -11.01 27.04
N MET A 62 11.59 -10.69 25.75
CA MET A 62 10.93 -11.49 24.71
C MET A 62 11.44 -12.93 24.69
N LYS A 63 12.77 -13.14 24.76
CA LYS A 63 13.36 -14.48 24.81
C LYS A 63 12.87 -15.26 26.03
N GLU A 64 12.86 -14.64 27.23
CA GLU A 64 12.33 -15.30 28.43
C GLU A 64 10.84 -15.69 28.30
N ILE A 65 10.01 -14.84 27.66
CA ILE A 65 8.58 -15.12 27.41
C ILE A 65 8.44 -16.31 26.46
N ILE A 66 9.26 -16.34 25.40
CA ILE A 66 9.25 -17.43 24.41
C ILE A 66 9.72 -18.75 25.05
N GLU A 67 10.81 -18.72 25.82
CA GLU A 67 11.35 -19.91 26.52
C GLU A 67 10.38 -20.51 27.55
N LYS A 68 9.60 -19.65 28.21
CA LYS A 68 8.55 -20.07 29.14
C LYS A 68 7.33 -20.67 28.49
N ASP A 69 7.17 -20.50 27.18
CA ASP A 69 6.09 -21.03 26.35
C ASP A 69 4.68 -20.80 26.97
N TYR A 70 4.37 -19.52 27.26
CA TYR A 70 3.07 -19.18 27.80
C TYR A 70 1.94 -19.52 26.81
N GLU A 71 0.83 -20.07 27.33
CA GLU A 71 -0.41 -20.18 26.58
C GLU A 71 -0.96 -18.78 26.25
N ILE A 72 -1.58 -18.67 25.06
CA ILE A 72 -2.26 -17.46 24.60
C ILE A 72 -3.76 -17.76 24.57
N ASN A 73 -4.48 -17.21 25.51
CA ASN A 73 -5.88 -17.51 25.78
C ASN A 73 -6.80 -16.46 25.18
N LEU A 74 -7.78 -16.87 24.39
CA LEU A 74 -8.88 -16.00 23.96
C LEU A 74 -9.81 -15.76 25.16
N ILE A 75 -9.93 -14.49 25.59
CA ILE A 75 -10.72 -14.08 26.74
C ILE A 75 -12.11 -13.61 26.32
N CYS A 76 -12.20 -12.84 25.21
CA CYS A 76 -13.44 -12.28 24.74
C CYS A 76 -13.39 -11.98 23.24
N GLU A 77 -14.47 -12.27 22.52
CA GLU A 77 -14.69 -11.85 21.13
C GLU A 77 -16.07 -11.20 20.93
N ASP A 78 -16.86 -11.09 22.01
CA ASP A 78 -18.16 -10.43 21.97
C ASP A 78 -18.01 -8.91 21.99
N ASN A 79 -18.53 -8.27 20.94
CA ASN A 79 -18.33 -6.84 20.69
C ASN A 79 -18.90 -5.95 21.84
N ASP A 80 -20.05 -6.30 22.40
CA ASP A 80 -20.68 -5.51 23.46
C ASP A 80 -19.92 -5.63 24.78
N THR A 81 -19.46 -6.84 25.10
CA THR A 81 -18.57 -7.08 26.25
C THR A 81 -17.25 -6.35 26.10
N LEU A 82 -16.64 -6.35 24.91
CA LEU A 82 -15.40 -5.61 24.62
C LEU A 82 -15.59 -4.10 24.79
N LYS A 83 -16.73 -3.54 24.33
CA LYS A 83 -17.07 -2.13 24.54
C LYS A 83 -17.16 -1.76 26.03
N LEU A 84 -17.81 -2.59 26.82
CA LEU A 84 -17.90 -2.37 28.28
C LEU A 84 -16.54 -2.45 28.98
N LYS A 85 -15.68 -3.37 28.55
CA LYS A 85 -14.31 -3.51 29.08
C LYS A 85 -13.44 -2.33 28.68
N SER A 86 -13.52 -1.86 27.43
CA SER A 86 -12.69 -0.78 26.90
C SER A 86 -12.88 0.55 27.66
N GLN A 87 -14.07 0.78 28.23
CA GLN A 87 -14.34 1.96 29.08
C GLN A 87 -13.49 2.01 30.36
N LYS A 88 -12.95 0.87 30.79
CA LYS A 88 -12.11 0.73 31.97
C LYS A 88 -10.59 0.75 31.63
N ILE A 89 -10.26 0.78 30.36
CA ILE A 89 -8.89 0.72 29.86
C ILE A 89 -8.47 2.11 29.41
N GLU A 90 -7.26 2.54 29.77
CA GLU A 90 -6.68 3.83 29.35
C GLU A 90 -6.21 3.85 27.86
N ARG A 91 -6.80 3.00 27.02
CA ARG A 91 -6.54 2.86 25.57
C ARG A 91 -7.65 3.57 24.79
N GLU A 92 -7.51 4.87 24.57
CA GLU A 92 -8.49 5.69 23.85
C GLU A 92 -8.69 5.23 22.40
N ASP A 93 -7.64 4.75 21.74
CA ASP A 93 -7.67 4.22 20.38
C ASP A 93 -8.62 3.04 20.23
N ILE A 94 -8.54 2.06 21.16
CA ILE A 94 -9.44 0.90 21.20
C ILE A 94 -10.85 1.34 21.53
N ARG A 95 -11.03 2.23 22.49
CA ARG A 95 -12.37 2.74 22.86
C ARG A 95 -13.05 3.40 21.67
N LYS A 96 -12.37 4.34 21.00
CA LYS A 96 -12.91 5.01 19.81
C LYS A 96 -13.22 4.03 18.70
N PHE A 97 -12.39 3.02 18.50
CA PHE A 97 -12.64 1.98 17.50
C PHE A 97 -13.89 1.18 17.81
N LEU A 98 -14.03 0.69 19.04
CA LEU A 98 -15.18 -0.12 19.46
C LEU A 98 -16.49 0.69 19.49
N ASP A 99 -16.45 1.96 19.92
CA ASP A 99 -17.63 2.82 20.02
C ASP A 99 -18.13 3.30 18.64
N ASN A 100 -17.20 3.60 17.72
CA ASN A 100 -17.52 4.23 16.43
C ASN A 100 -17.60 3.23 15.26
N SER A 101 -17.31 1.95 15.49
CA SER A 101 -17.45 0.89 14.48
C SER A 101 -18.64 0.00 14.79
N GLY A 102 -19.26 -0.56 13.75
CA GLY A 102 -20.36 -1.51 13.91
C GLY A 102 -19.87 -2.83 14.48
N TRP A 103 -19.65 -3.83 13.62
CA TRP A 103 -19.00 -5.08 14.02
C TRP A 103 -17.49 -4.93 13.80
N THR A 104 -16.70 -5.16 14.85
CA THR A 104 -15.24 -4.90 14.78
C THR A 104 -14.42 -6.15 14.53
N GLY A 105 -14.94 -7.34 14.91
CA GLY A 105 -14.19 -8.58 14.87
C GLY A 105 -12.92 -8.57 15.73
N MET A 106 -12.82 -7.65 16.68
CA MET A 106 -11.74 -7.57 17.65
C MET A 106 -11.84 -8.72 18.67
N MET A 107 -10.71 -9.16 19.18
CA MET A 107 -10.59 -10.23 20.15
C MET A 107 -9.63 -9.81 21.25
N GLU A 108 -10.01 -10.05 22.52
CA GLU A 108 -9.11 -9.87 23.67
C GLU A 108 -8.37 -11.18 23.94
N TYR A 109 -7.06 -11.08 24.03
CA TYR A 109 -6.18 -12.20 24.39
C TYR A 109 -5.43 -11.91 25.68
N GLU A 110 -5.15 -12.97 26.43
CA GLU A 110 -4.28 -12.97 27.62
C GLU A 110 -3.06 -13.84 27.36
N VAL A 111 -1.89 -13.34 27.77
CA VAL A 111 -0.61 -14.06 27.71
C VAL A 111 0.21 -13.74 28.97
N GLY A 112 0.33 -14.73 29.87
CA GLY A 112 1.12 -14.62 31.11
C GLY A 112 0.77 -13.38 31.95
N GLY A 113 -0.54 -13.13 32.16
CA GLY A 113 -1.05 -11.99 32.91
C GLY A 113 -1.15 -10.65 32.16
N TYR A 114 -0.70 -10.59 30.91
CA TYR A 114 -0.84 -9.41 30.05
C TYR A 114 -2.06 -9.56 29.14
N HIS A 115 -2.88 -8.53 29.04
CA HIS A 115 -4.08 -8.49 28.19
C HIS A 115 -3.93 -7.49 27.07
N ASP A 116 -4.32 -7.87 25.84
CA ASP A 116 -4.40 -6.93 24.72
C ASP A 116 -5.45 -7.35 23.69
N PHE A 117 -5.73 -6.42 22.77
CA PHE A 117 -6.74 -6.58 21.74
C PHE A 117 -6.05 -6.86 20.39
N MET A 118 -6.46 -7.98 19.77
CA MET A 118 -5.94 -8.38 18.46
C MET A 118 -7.07 -8.48 17.44
N TYR A 119 -6.80 -7.99 16.25
CA TYR A 119 -7.72 -8.10 15.13
C TYR A 119 -7.63 -9.44 14.41
N GLU A 120 -6.44 -10.05 14.40
CA GLU A 120 -6.19 -11.37 13.83
C GLU A 120 -5.80 -12.37 14.92
N LYS A 121 -6.02 -13.68 14.65
CA LYS A 121 -5.76 -14.75 15.61
C LYS A 121 -4.27 -15.07 15.71
N PRO A 122 -3.68 -15.12 16.93
CA PRO A 122 -2.35 -15.65 17.15
C PRO A 122 -2.32 -17.19 17.07
N TYR A 123 -1.12 -17.77 17.20
CA TYR A 123 -0.98 -19.15 17.64
C TYR A 123 -1.37 -19.30 19.12
N SER A 124 -1.49 -20.56 19.58
CA SER A 124 -1.96 -20.87 20.95
C SER A 124 -0.89 -20.72 22.03
N SER A 125 0.38 -20.55 21.66
CA SER A 125 1.46 -20.36 22.64
C SER A 125 2.59 -19.51 22.10
N THR A 126 3.42 -18.96 23.01
CA THR A 126 4.55 -18.09 22.68
C THR A 126 5.76 -18.86 22.19
N GLY A 127 5.92 -20.15 22.56
CA GLY A 127 7.04 -21.02 22.19
C GLY A 127 7.10 -21.39 20.69
N VAL A 128 6.07 -21.05 19.90
CA VAL A 128 6.09 -21.21 18.45
C VAL A 128 7.05 -20.24 17.75
N ILE A 129 7.41 -19.14 18.42
CA ILE A 129 8.34 -18.16 17.88
C ILE A 129 9.77 -18.70 17.93
N LYS A 130 10.39 -18.92 16.78
CA LYS A 130 11.74 -19.45 16.64
C LYS A 130 12.74 -18.42 16.15
N LEU A 131 12.27 -17.53 15.27
CA LEU A 131 13.17 -16.64 14.54
C LEU A 131 12.54 -15.25 14.43
N TYR A 132 13.23 -14.22 14.91
CA TYR A 132 12.89 -12.82 14.74
C TYR A 132 14.13 -11.95 14.94
N GLU A 133 14.07 -10.72 14.46
CA GLU A 133 15.09 -9.69 14.69
C GLU A 133 14.39 -8.40 15.12
N LEU A 134 14.87 -7.80 16.22
CA LEU A 134 14.42 -6.52 16.74
C LEU A 134 15.59 -5.52 16.68
N THR A 135 15.44 -4.47 15.89
CA THR A 135 16.48 -3.47 15.65
C THR A 135 15.95 -2.05 15.82
N LYS A 136 16.83 -1.13 16.24
CA LYS A 136 16.50 0.30 16.25
C LYS A 136 16.54 0.86 14.83
N TYR A 137 15.56 1.69 14.49
CA TYR A 137 15.51 2.42 13.24
C TYR A 137 14.92 3.82 13.46
N ASN A 138 15.66 4.85 13.12
CA ASN A 138 15.30 6.25 13.38
C ASN A 138 14.82 6.44 14.83
N GLU A 139 13.65 7.04 15.05
CA GLU A 139 13.06 7.26 16.38
C GLU A 139 12.33 6.01 16.94
N GLY A 140 12.18 4.96 16.14
CA GLY A 140 11.45 3.75 16.49
C GLY A 140 12.28 2.47 16.39
N PHE A 141 11.62 1.38 16.08
CA PHE A 141 12.18 0.06 15.93
C PHE A 141 11.61 -0.65 14.68
N ILE A 142 12.32 -1.70 14.24
CA ILE A 142 11.82 -2.64 13.23
C ILE A 142 11.86 -4.05 13.83
N ILE A 143 10.75 -4.78 13.70
CA ILE A 143 10.67 -6.21 13.99
C ILE A 143 10.58 -6.95 12.67
N LYS A 144 11.55 -7.83 12.38
CA LYS A 144 11.53 -8.78 11.26
C LYS A 144 11.14 -10.17 11.75
N TYR A 145 10.45 -10.88 10.92
CA TYR A 145 10.03 -12.27 11.16
C TYR A 145 9.90 -13.02 9.82
N PRO A 146 9.85 -14.35 9.84
CA PRO A 146 9.67 -15.17 8.64
C PRO A 146 8.39 -14.81 7.87
N LEU A 147 8.50 -14.63 6.54
CA LEU A 147 7.38 -14.27 5.66
C LEU A 147 6.93 -15.43 4.76
N LYS A 148 7.88 -16.27 4.29
CA LYS A 148 7.63 -17.36 3.35
C LYS A 148 8.01 -18.71 3.93
N ASN A 149 9.09 -18.76 4.68
CA ASN A 149 9.66 -19.97 5.25
C ASN A 149 10.00 -19.69 6.73
N GLU A 150 9.49 -20.51 7.64
CA GLU A 150 9.68 -20.34 9.09
C GLU A 150 11.13 -20.29 9.57
N ASN A 151 12.07 -20.77 8.75
CA ASN A 151 13.50 -20.87 9.08
C ASN A 151 14.35 -19.73 8.48
N GLU A 152 13.73 -18.73 7.85
CA GLU A 152 14.46 -17.67 7.15
C GLU A 152 13.87 -16.30 7.43
N LEU A 153 14.73 -15.36 7.84
CA LEU A 153 14.37 -13.95 7.88
C LEU A 153 14.52 -13.30 6.51
N PRO A 154 13.64 -12.33 6.17
CA PRO A 154 13.81 -11.57 4.95
C PRO A 154 15.13 -10.77 4.97
N SER A 155 15.70 -10.56 3.77
CA SER A 155 16.95 -9.80 3.59
C SER A 155 16.84 -8.39 4.22
N THR A 156 17.97 -7.89 4.73
CA THR A 156 18.05 -6.52 5.23
C THR A 156 18.18 -5.57 4.04
N ILE A 157 17.23 -4.67 3.91
CA ILE A 157 17.24 -3.55 2.97
C ILE A 157 17.03 -2.27 3.76
N ASP A 158 17.49 -1.15 3.23
CA ASP A 158 17.24 0.18 3.79
C ASP A 158 16.53 1.05 2.75
N ASN A 159 15.38 1.59 3.13
CA ASN A 159 14.52 2.40 2.27
C ASN A 159 14.31 3.80 2.91
N PRO A 160 15.32 4.67 2.93
CA PRO A 160 15.25 5.96 3.62
C PRO A 160 14.24 6.93 2.98
N LYS A 161 14.06 6.91 1.67
CA LYS A 161 13.04 7.75 1.00
C LYS A 161 11.63 7.29 1.39
N MET A 162 11.42 5.96 1.44
CA MET A 162 10.16 5.40 1.92
C MET A 162 9.89 5.78 3.38
N ALA A 163 10.87 5.65 4.26
CA ALA A 163 10.77 6.05 5.66
C ALA A 163 10.38 7.53 5.80
N LYS A 164 10.97 8.41 4.98
CA LYS A 164 10.64 9.84 4.97
C LYS A 164 9.18 10.10 4.60
N ILE A 165 8.67 9.44 3.56
CA ILE A 165 7.26 9.58 3.15
C ILE A 165 6.30 9.10 4.25
N PHE A 166 6.63 8.00 4.93
CA PHE A 166 5.83 7.55 6.07
C PHE A 166 5.82 8.59 7.20
N GLN A 167 6.96 9.18 7.55
CA GLN A 167 7.02 10.26 8.55
C GLN A 167 6.19 11.49 8.15
N GLU A 168 6.26 11.91 6.89
CA GLU A 168 5.47 13.03 6.38
C GLU A 168 3.97 12.74 6.45
N THR A 169 3.55 11.54 6.03
CA THR A 169 2.14 11.11 6.08
C THR A 169 1.65 11.01 7.53
N GLY A 170 2.43 10.42 8.43
CA GLY A 170 2.08 10.33 9.86
C GLY A 170 1.88 11.71 10.50
N LYS A 171 2.73 12.68 10.19
CA LYS A 171 2.54 14.08 10.64
C LYS A 171 1.22 14.68 10.15
N TRP A 172 0.84 14.42 8.90
CA TRP A 172 -0.42 14.91 8.35
C TRP A 172 -1.63 14.23 8.99
N ASN A 173 -1.59 12.91 9.19
CA ASN A 173 -2.65 12.19 9.88
C ASN A 173 -2.84 12.70 11.32
N SER A 174 -1.76 13.02 12.00
CA SER A 174 -1.78 13.63 13.33
C SER A 174 -2.38 15.04 13.34
N ILE A 175 -2.04 15.89 12.33
CA ILE A 175 -2.62 17.24 12.17
C ILE A 175 -4.12 17.16 11.86
N LEU A 176 -4.55 16.16 11.10
CA LEU A 176 -5.96 15.93 10.75
C LEU A 176 -6.75 15.24 11.85
N ASP A 177 -6.06 14.80 12.92
CA ASP A 177 -6.64 14.02 14.01
C ASP A 177 -7.31 12.73 13.54
N VAL A 178 -6.65 12.05 12.57
CA VAL A 178 -7.09 10.80 11.96
C VAL A 178 -5.92 9.82 11.89
N SER A 179 -5.61 9.19 13.02
CA SER A 179 -4.54 8.18 13.12
C SER A 179 -5.06 6.74 13.06
N THR A 180 -6.31 6.52 13.42
CA THR A 180 -6.93 5.19 13.49
C THR A 180 -8.31 5.16 12.83
N ILE A 181 -8.81 3.95 12.55
CA ILE A 181 -10.17 3.77 12.01
C ILE A 181 -11.21 4.37 12.97
N GLY A 182 -11.01 4.24 14.28
CA GLY A 182 -11.91 4.80 15.27
C GLY A 182 -12.06 6.32 15.18
N THR A 183 -10.95 7.04 14.95
CA THR A 183 -10.97 8.50 14.76
C THR A 183 -11.56 8.91 13.40
N LEU A 184 -11.28 8.13 12.33
CA LEU A 184 -11.93 8.35 11.03
C LEU A 184 -13.46 8.19 11.13
N ASN A 185 -13.91 7.09 11.73
CA ASN A 185 -15.34 6.81 11.91
C ASN A 185 -16.03 7.90 12.73
N GLU A 186 -15.38 8.39 13.78
CA GLU A 186 -15.87 9.53 14.59
C GLU A 186 -16.12 10.75 13.71
N LYS A 187 -15.18 11.12 12.82
CA LYS A 187 -15.35 12.22 11.87
C LYS A 187 -16.50 12.02 10.89
N VAL A 188 -16.72 10.77 10.44
CA VAL A 188 -17.87 10.47 9.58
C VAL A 188 -19.19 10.63 10.33
N LEU A 189 -19.28 10.08 11.55
CA LEU A 189 -20.49 10.15 12.39
C LEU A 189 -20.80 11.59 12.80
N ASN A 190 -19.79 12.41 13.06
CA ASN A 190 -19.91 13.84 13.38
C ASN A 190 -20.17 14.72 12.14
N ARG A 191 -20.23 14.15 10.93
CA ARG A 191 -20.42 14.86 9.65
C ARG A 191 -19.26 15.80 9.25
N GLU A 192 -18.06 15.53 9.76
CA GLU A 192 -16.83 16.29 9.45
C GLU A 192 -16.09 15.74 8.22
N ILE A 193 -16.58 14.63 7.65
CA ILE A 193 -15.92 13.93 6.53
C ILE A 193 -15.70 14.80 5.29
N GLY A 194 -16.62 15.74 5.02
CA GLY A 194 -16.51 16.62 3.85
C GLY A 194 -15.28 17.53 3.91
N GLU A 195 -14.91 18.03 5.07
CA GLU A 195 -13.69 18.82 5.29
C GLU A 195 -12.45 17.91 5.20
N LEU A 196 -12.46 16.77 5.86
CA LEU A 196 -11.36 15.79 5.81
C LEU A 196 -11.00 15.40 4.38
N VAL A 197 -11.99 15.06 3.54
CA VAL A 197 -11.79 14.74 2.13
C VAL A 197 -11.12 15.90 1.39
N ARG A 198 -11.62 17.12 1.55
CA ARG A 198 -11.06 18.30 0.88
C ARG A 198 -9.61 18.58 1.27
N VAL A 199 -9.27 18.41 2.56
CA VAL A 199 -7.89 18.62 3.03
C VAL A 199 -6.97 17.54 2.50
N ASN A 200 -7.38 16.27 2.47
CA ASN A 200 -6.60 15.18 1.89
C ASN A 200 -6.34 15.40 0.39
N GLU A 201 -7.36 15.77 -0.39
CA GLU A 201 -7.21 16.08 -1.81
C GLU A 201 -6.33 17.31 -2.04
N ALA A 202 -6.46 18.34 -1.23
CA ALA A 202 -5.61 19.53 -1.30
C ALA A 202 -4.12 19.18 -1.02
N LEU A 203 -3.85 18.23 -0.11
CA LEU A 203 -2.50 17.72 0.13
C LEU A 203 -1.94 17.00 -1.10
N HIS A 204 -2.74 16.17 -1.77
CA HIS A 204 -2.34 15.54 -3.03
C HIS A 204 -2.02 16.60 -4.09
N HIS A 205 -2.87 17.61 -4.29
CA HIS A 205 -2.60 18.71 -5.23
C HIS A 205 -1.33 19.48 -4.89
N LYS A 206 -1.11 19.77 -3.60
CA LYS A 206 0.11 20.45 -3.15
C LYS A 206 1.37 19.67 -3.45
N ASN A 207 1.36 18.35 -3.25
CA ASN A 207 2.48 17.49 -3.56
C ASN A 207 2.71 17.36 -5.07
N LEU A 208 1.64 17.24 -5.87
CA LEU A 208 1.71 17.24 -7.34
C LEU A 208 2.28 18.54 -7.88
N ALA A 209 1.88 19.69 -7.34
CA ALA A 209 2.42 21.00 -7.72
C ALA A 209 3.93 21.07 -7.45
N ARG A 210 4.39 20.63 -6.26
CA ARG A 210 5.83 20.58 -5.94
C ARG A 210 6.63 19.69 -6.87
N ILE A 211 6.07 18.55 -7.28
CA ILE A 211 6.72 17.64 -8.24
C ILE A 211 6.79 18.32 -9.60
N ALA A 212 5.72 18.97 -10.04
CA ALA A 212 5.70 19.71 -11.30
C ALA A 212 6.74 20.86 -11.30
N ASP A 213 6.85 21.62 -10.20
CA ASP A 213 7.84 22.69 -10.05
C ASP A 213 9.25 22.14 -10.17
N GLN A 214 9.61 21.04 -9.49
CA GLN A 214 10.93 20.40 -9.59
C GLN A 214 11.26 19.96 -11.03
N ILE A 215 10.26 19.45 -11.78
CA ILE A 215 10.46 19.06 -13.17
C ILE A 215 10.68 20.26 -14.07
N VAL A 216 9.98 21.37 -13.82
CA VAL A 216 10.05 22.59 -14.65
C VAL A 216 11.31 23.39 -14.39
N GLU A 217 11.83 23.39 -13.15
CA GLU A 217 13.06 24.08 -12.74
C GLU A 217 14.30 23.51 -13.42
N ASP A 218 14.30 22.24 -13.82
CA ASP A 218 15.40 21.64 -14.57
C ASP A 218 15.05 21.51 -16.06
N GLU A 219 15.48 22.47 -16.88
CA GLU A 219 15.21 22.50 -18.32
C GLU A 219 15.80 21.31 -19.10
N ARG A 220 16.72 20.54 -18.49
CA ARG A 220 17.30 19.34 -19.10
C ARG A 220 16.31 18.20 -19.14
N ILE A 221 15.29 18.20 -18.26
CA ILE A 221 14.32 17.11 -18.20
C ILE A 221 13.46 17.06 -19.46
N LYS A 222 13.52 15.93 -20.16
CA LYS A 222 12.75 15.62 -21.38
C LYS A 222 11.79 14.46 -21.18
N LEU A 223 12.05 13.62 -20.18
CA LEU A 223 11.32 12.42 -19.89
C LEU A 223 10.99 12.32 -18.39
N VAL A 224 9.73 12.19 -18.07
CA VAL A 224 9.24 11.84 -16.71
C VAL A 224 8.79 10.38 -16.73
N THR A 225 9.34 9.57 -15.86
CA THR A 225 8.93 8.17 -15.73
C THR A 225 8.15 7.97 -14.41
N ILE A 226 6.98 7.35 -14.50
CA ILE A 226 6.10 7.10 -13.36
C ILE A 226 5.97 5.60 -13.17
N ALA A 227 6.48 5.11 -12.06
CA ALA A 227 6.36 3.70 -11.67
C ALA A 227 5.60 3.53 -10.36
N GLY A 228 5.26 2.30 -10.09
CA GLY A 228 4.63 1.88 -8.84
C GLY A 228 3.87 0.58 -9.01
N PRO A 229 3.50 -0.08 -7.91
CA PRO A 229 2.86 -1.38 -7.94
C PRO A 229 1.43 -1.30 -8.49
N SER A 230 0.82 -2.45 -8.75
CA SER A 230 -0.56 -2.52 -9.25
C SER A 230 -1.52 -1.80 -8.29
N SER A 231 -2.52 -1.12 -8.85
CA SER A 231 -3.53 -0.35 -8.13
C SER A 231 -2.98 0.75 -7.20
N SER A 232 -1.80 1.28 -7.50
CA SER A 232 -1.23 2.42 -6.77
C SER A 232 -1.76 3.78 -7.24
N GLY A 233 -2.56 3.85 -8.31
CA GLY A 233 -3.10 5.11 -8.85
C GLY A 233 -2.15 5.85 -9.81
N LYS A 234 -1.19 5.14 -10.43
CA LYS A 234 -0.21 5.73 -11.39
C LYS A 234 -0.87 6.47 -12.53
N THR A 235 -1.92 5.90 -13.10
CA THR A 235 -2.56 6.44 -14.29
C THR A 235 -3.28 7.75 -14.00
N THR A 236 -4.02 7.83 -12.89
CA THR A 236 -4.62 9.11 -12.45
C THR A 236 -3.56 10.11 -12.02
N PHE A 237 -2.50 9.65 -11.31
CA PHE A 237 -1.37 10.51 -10.96
C PHE A 237 -0.74 11.14 -12.21
N SER A 238 -0.49 10.37 -13.27
CA SER A 238 0.12 10.88 -14.51
C SER A 238 -0.74 11.95 -15.18
N LYS A 239 -2.05 11.79 -15.18
CA LYS A 239 -3.01 12.76 -15.73
C LYS A 239 -3.12 14.02 -14.88
N ARG A 240 -3.11 13.89 -13.55
CA ARG A 240 -3.05 15.05 -12.64
C ARG A 240 -1.72 15.80 -12.77
N LEU A 241 -0.58 15.09 -12.86
CA LEU A 241 0.73 15.70 -13.10
C LEU A 241 0.77 16.44 -14.44
N TYR A 242 0.18 15.86 -15.50
CA TYR A 242 0.01 16.53 -16.78
C TYR A 242 -0.67 17.89 -16.62
N ILE A 243 -1.75 17.99 -15.82
CA ILE A 243 -2.46 19.26 -15.58
C ILE A 243 -1.57 20.28 -14.88
N HIS A 244 -0.83 19.86 -13.83
CA HIS A 244 0.08 20.74 -13.10
C HIS A 244 1.23 21.24 -13.99
N LEU A 245 1.82 20.38 -14.83
CA LEU A 245 2.83 20.78 -15.80
C LEU A 245 2.27 21.75 -16.86
N ARG A 246 1.01 21.55 -17.30
CA ARG A 246 0.32 22.50 -18.19
C ARG A 246 0.12 23.86 -17.52
N ALA A 247 -0.26 23.87 -16.25
CA ALA A 247 -0.40 25.10 -15.46
C ALA A 247 0.94 25.83 -15.29
N SER A 248 2.07 25.11 -15.30
CA SER A 248 3.43 25.66 -15.26
C SER A 248 4.01 25.97 -16.65
N GLY A 249 3.19 25.96 -17.72
CA GLY A 249 3.56 26.36 -19.07
C GLY A 249 4.27 25.28 -19.92
N LYS A 250 4.35 24.03 -19.47
CA LYS A 250 4.88 22.91 -20.27
C LYS A 250 3.76 22.28 -21.12
N ASN A 251 4.15 21.60 -22.19
CA ASN A 251 3.26 20.90 -23.10
C ASN A 251 3.56 19.38 -23.11
N PRO A 252 3.26 18.63 -22.02
CA PRO A 252 3.61 17.21 -21.94
C PRO A 252 2.74 16.36 -22.87
N ILE A 253 3.29 15.21 -23.30
CA ILE A 253 2.54 14.10 -23.86
C ILE A 253 2.60 12.92 -22.89
N VAL A 254 1.54 12.11 -22.82
CA VAL A 254 1.47 10.94 -21.92
C VAL A 254 1.42 9.66 -22.74
N ILE A 255 2.29 8.72 -22.40
CA ILE A 255 2.41 7.41 -23.04
C ILE A 255 2.29 6.34 -21.94
N SER A 256 1.39 5.37 -22.11
CA SER A 256 1.33 4.19 -21.23
C SER A 256 2.29 3.12 -21.73
N LEU A 257 3.08 2.55 -20.81
CA LEU A 257 3.93 1.39 -21.10
C LEU A 257 3.13 0.15 -21.50
N ASP A 258 1.88 0.06 -21.06
CA ASP A 258 1.00 -1.03 -21.39
C ASP A 258 0.78 -1.15 -22.93
N ASN A 259 0.93 -0.06 -23.67
CA ASN A 259 0.86 -0.07 -25.13
C ASN A 259 2.04 -0.81 -25.79
N TYR A 260 3.12 -1.01 -25.06
CA TYR A 260 4.33 -1.68 -25.57
C TYR A 260 4.40 -3.17 -25.22
N TYR A 261 3.34 -3.76 -24.62
CA TYR A 261 3.31 -5.21 -24.43
C TYR A 261 3.47 -5.94 -25.79
N ILE A 262 4.26 -7.01 -25.77
CA ILE A 262 4.33 -7.96 -26.90
C ILE A 262 3.05 -8.80 -26.91
N GLY A 263 2.68 -9.35 -28.08
CA GLY A 263 1.48 -10.19 -28.19
C GLY A 263 1.48 -11.32 -27.16
N ARG A 264 0.30 -11.64 -26.62
CA ARG A 264 0.10 -12.63 -25.53
C ARG A 264 0.84 -13.96 -25.75
N LYS A 265 1.02 -14.38 -27.00
CA LYS A 265 1.71 -15.64 -27.35
C LYS A 265 3.20 -15.59 -27.06
N ASN A 266 3.81 -14.41 -27.08
CA ASN A 266 5.24 -14.18 -26.96
C ASN A 266 5.67 -13.82 -25.54
N VAL A 267 4.74 -13.64 -24.61
CA VAL A 267 5.04 -13.31 -23.21
C VAL A 267 5.80 -14.48 -22.57
N PRO A 268 6.97 -14.23 -21.92
CA PRO A 268 7.75 -15.26 -21.23
C PRO A 268 6.94 -16.01 -20.18
N LEU A 269 7.39 -17.20 -19.83
CA LEU A 269 6.81 -17.97 -18.73
C LEU A 269 7.55 -17.69 -17.43
N ASP A 270 6.82 -17.70 -16.31
CA ASP A 270 7.39 -17.68 -14.96
C ASP A 270 7.95 -19.06 -14.57
N GLU A 271 8.50 -19.17 -13.38
CA GLU A 271 9.06 -20.41 -12.83
C GLU A 271 8.01 -21.52 -12.60
N TYR A 272 6.71 -21.18 -12.64
CA TYR A 272 5.59 -22.10 -12.51
C TYR A 272 4.99 -22.49 -13.88
N GLY A 273 5.53 -21.98 -14.99
CA GLY A 273 5.03 -22.23 -16.34
C GLY A 273 3.86 -21.36 -16.76
N ASN A 274 3.51 -20.34 -15.99
CA ASN A 274 2.49 -19.36 -16.32
C ASN A 274 3.09 -18.17 -17.06
N LYS A 275 2.27 -17.43 -17.82
CA LYS A 275 2.74 -16.21 -18.50
C LYS A 275 3.09 -15.12 -17.50
N ASP A 276 4.34 -14.64 -17.53
CA ASP A 276 4.85 -13.57 -16.66
C ASP A 276 4.62 -12.20 -17.32
N TYR A 277 3.46 -11.61 -17.08
CA TYR A 277 3.15 -10.25 -17.54
C TYR A 277 3.84 -9.16 -16.72
N GLU A 278 4.42 -9.51 -15.57
CA GLU A 278 5.10 -8.57 -14.68
C GLU A 278 6.58 -8.40 -15.05
N THR A 279 7.13 -9.24 -15.92
CA THR A 279 8.53 -9.08 -16.38
C THR A 279 8.68 -7.95 -17.39
N ILE A 280 9.84 -7.26 -17.35
CA ILE A 280 10.19 -6.24 -18.35
C ILE A 280 10.32 -6.82 -19.77
N GLU A 281 10.63 -8.12 -19.89
CA GLU A 281 10.75 -8.84 -21.16
C GLU A 281 9.38 -9.03 -21.85
N ALA A 282 8.27 -8.74 -21.16
CA ALA A 282 6.95 -8.69 -21.76
C ALA A 282 6.71 -7.41 -22.58
N LEU A 283 7.64 -6.47 -22.53
CA LEU A 283 7.59 -5.20 -23.27
C LEU A 283 8.55 -5.20 -24.46
N ASP A 284 8.18 -4.51 -25.53
CA ASP A 284 9.03 -4.24 -26.67
C ASP A 284 9.96 -3.05 -26.38
N LEU A 285 11.04 -3.34 -25.66
CA LEU A 285 12.02 -2.32 -25.24
C LEU A 285 12.70 -1.63 -26.42
N LYS A 286 12.88 -2.36 -27.52
CA LYS A 286 13.53 -1.80 -28.73
C LYS A 286 12.65 -0.72 -29.35
N LEU A 287 11.40 -1.05 -29.64
CA LEU A 287 10.44 -0.09 -30.19
C LEU A 287 10.22 1.11 -29.28
N LEU A 288 10.14 0.88 -27.95
CA LEU A 288 9.99 1.95 -26.97
C LEU A 288 11.18 2.94 -27.05
N ASN A 289 12.43 2.44 -27.03
CA ASN A 289 13.61 3.29 -27.07
C ASN A 289 13.76 4.03 -28.41
N GLU A 290 13.42 3.38 -29.52
CA GLU A 290 13.36 4.02 -30.86
C GLU A 290 12.35 5.18 -30.84
N ASN A 291 11.13 4.93 -30.38
CA ASN A 291 10.06 5.93 -30.31
C ASN A 291 10.44 7.11 -29.40
N LEU A 292 11.00 6.84 -28.21
CA LEU A 292 11.41 7.89 -27.27
C LEU A 292 12.50 8.78 -27.86
N THR A 293 13.50 8.17 -28.53
CA THR A 293 14.61 8.91 -29.17
C THR A 293 14.08 9.82 -30.28
N GLU A 294 13.19 9.33 -31.12
CA GLU A 294 12.61 10.11 -32.22
C GLU A 294 11.68 11.22 -31.72
N LEU A 295 10.86 10.95 -30.70
CA LEU A 295 10.01 11.96 -30.06
C LEU A 295 10.83 13.09 -29.44
N ILE A 296 11.92 12.78 -28.72
CA ILE A 296 12.81 13.78 -28.13
C ILE A 296 13.51 14.60 -29.22
N ALA A 297 13.80 13.98 -30.36
CA ALA A 297 14.32 14.69 -31.55
C ALA A 297 13.27 15.54 -32.30
N GLY A 298 12.01 15.60 -31.78
CA GLY A 298 10.94 16.41 -32.35
C GLY A 298 10.24 15.80 -33.56
N LYS A 299 10.46 14.52 -33.85
CA LYS A 299 9.78 13.82 -34.95
C LYS A 299 8.37 13.39 -34.52
N GLU A 300 7.51 13.17 -35.48
CA GLU A 300 6.22 12.54 -35.32
C GLU A 300 6.36 11.01 -35.39
N VAL A 301 5.82 10.28 -34.40
CA VAL A 301 6.03 8.85 -34.21
C VAL A 301 4.69 8.15 -33.98
N GLU A 302 4.53 6.96 -34.54
CA GLU A 302 3.39 6.10 -34.28
C GLU A 302 3.59 5.29 -32.99
N ILE A 303 2.82 5.63 -31.94
CA ILE A 303 2.84 4.92 -30.67
C ILE A 303 1.85 3.73 -30.79
N PRO A 304 2.28 2.49 -30.48
CA PRO A 304 1.40 1.34 -30.56
C PRO A 304 0.21 1.47 -29.58
N GLU A 305 -0.88 0.75 -29.87
CA GLU A 305 -2.01 0.59 -28.98
C GLU A 305 -2.20 -0.90 -28.69
N TYR A 306 -2.26 -1.27 -27.41
CA TYR A 306 -2.45 -2.65 -26.97
C TYR A 306 -3.88 -2.90 -26.54
N ASN A 307 -4.49 -3.95 -27.09
CA ASN A 307 -5.84 -4.37 -26.76
C ASN A 307 -5.79 -5.53 -25.76
N PHE A 308 -6.19 -5.26 -24.51
CA PHE A 308 -6.17 -6.25 -23.43
C PHE A 308 -7.15 -7.41 -23.64
N VAL A 309 -8.25 -7.19 -24.36
CA VAL A 309 -9.25 -8.24 -24.64
C VAL A 309 -8.68 -9.26 -25.63
N SER A 310 -8.13 -8.79 -26.76
CA SER A 310 -7.50 -9.67 -27.75
C SER A 310 -6.12 -10.18 -27.31
N GLY A 311 -5.42 -9.41 -26.46
CA GLY A 311 -4.05 -9.69 -26.04
C GLY A 311 -3.00 -9.43 -27.13
N GLU A 312 -3.31 -8.54 -28.08
CA GLU A 312 -2.46 -8.19 -29.22
C GLU A 312 -2.44 -6.67 -29.42
N ARG A 313 -1.45 -6.17 -30.13
CA ARG A 313 -1.42 -4.77 -30.57
C ARG A 313 -2.41 -4.53 -31.70
N GLU A 314 -3.02 -3.36 -31.69
CA GLU A 314 -3.84 -2.91 -32.81
C GLU A 314 -2.97 -2.71 -34.07
N LYS A 315 -3.61 -2.85 -35.24
CA LYS A 315 -2.91 -2.72 -36.54
C LYS A 315 -2.41 -1.31 -36.82
N LYS A 316 -3.00 -0.30 -36.19
CA LYS A 316 -2.61 1.09 -36.28
C LYS A 316 -2.49 1.68 -34.90
N GLY A 317 -1.40 2.36 -34.65
CA GLY A 317 -1.18 3.11 -33.43
C GLY A 317 -1.66 4.57 -33.56
N LYS A 318 -1.29 5.35 -32.56
CA LYS A 318 -1.61 6.77 -32.49
C LYS A 318 -0.39 7.61 -32.87
N MET A 319 -0.55 8.49 -33.87
CA MET A 319 0.52 9.46 -34.21
C MET A 319 0.68 10.47 -33.08
N MET A 320 1.91 10.63 -32.58
CA MET A 320 2.25 11.57 -31.52
C MET A 320 3.53 12.34 -31.86
N LYS A 321 3.59 13.60 -31.41
CA LYS A 321 4.76 14.47 -31.51
C LYS A 321 4.89 15.28 -30.23
N VAL A 322 6.10 15.46 -29.73
CA VAL A 322 6.35 16.36 -28.60
C VAL A 322 6.21 17.81 -29.08
N PRO A 323 5.28 18.59 -28.51
CA PRO A 323 5.11 19.99 -28.89
C PRO A 323 6.32 20.85 -28.46
N GLU A 324 6.36 22.09 -28.95
CA GLU A 324 7.30 23.09 -28.42
C GLU A 324 7.12 23.26 -26.91
N ASN A 325 8.22 23.40 -26.18
CA ASN A 325 8.27 23.42 -24.71
C ASN A 325 7.62 22.17 -24.06
N GLY A 326 7.65 21.05 -24.79
CA GLY A 326 7.05 19.77 -24.34
C GLY A 326 8.05 18.87 -23.64
N LEU A 327 7.49 17.87 -22.95
CA LEU A 327 8.21 16.73 -22.40
C LEU A 327 7.34 15.46 -22.52
N ILE A 328 7.94 14.31 -22.30
CA ILE A 328 7.26 13.02 -22.35
C ILE A 328 7.01 12.54 -20.93
N ILE A 329 5.79 12.10 -20.64
CA ILE A 329 5.45 11.35 -19.42
C ILE A 329 5.19 9.90 -19.85
N ILE A 330 5.92 8.96 -19.28
CA ILE A 330 5.61 7.53 -19.42
C ILE A 330 5.19 6.95 -18.08
N GLU A 331 4.14 6.13 -18.06
CA GLU A 331 3.68 5.46 -16.85
C GLU A 331 3.56 3.96 -17.04
N GLY A 332 3.94 3.21 -16.03
CA GLY A 332 3.83 1.75 -15.97
C GLY A 332 4.71 1.16 -14.88
N ILE A 333 4.55 -0.14 -14.62
CA ILE A 333 5.22 -0.81 -13.50
C ILE A 333 6.76 -0.74 -13.56
N HIS A 334 7.33 -0.69 -14.75
CA HIS A 334 8.79 -0.68 -15.00
C HIS A 334 9.42 0.72 -15.11
N GLY A 335 8.68 1.81 -14.86
CA GLY A 335 9.16 3.19 -15.10
C GLY A 335 10.47 3.55 -14.40
N LEU A 336 10.87 2.85 -13.33
CA LEU A 336 12.15 3.09 -12.64
C LEU A 336 13.33 2.24 -13.15
N ASN A 337 13.05 1.18 -13.92
CA ASN A 337 14.10 0.32 -14.43
C ASN A 337 14.87 1.02 -15.56
N GLU A 338 16.19 1.23 -15.36
CA GLU A 338 17.05 1.90 -16.34
C GLU A 338 17.08 1.22 -17.72
N ARG A 339 16.87 -0.10 -17.79
CA ARG A 339 16.79 -0.83 -19.07
C ARG A 339 15.64 -0.34 -19.95
N LEU A 340 14.55 0.15 -19.33
CA LEU A 340 13.37 0.63 -20.02
C LEU A 340 13.68 1.84 -20.93
N THR A 341 14.54 2.74 -20.45
CA THR A 341 14.85 4.02 -21.10
C THR A 341 16.34 4.20 -21.30
N SER A 342 17.03 3.12 -21.68
CA SER A 342 18.50 3.09 -21.81
C SER A 342 19.05 4.04 -22.87
N SER A 343 18.24 4.41 -23.88
CA SER A 343 18.60 5.37 -24.92
C SER A 343 18.61 6.83 -24.45
N ILE A 344 18.04 7.13 -23.28
CA ILE A 344 17.91 8.49 -22.77
C ILE A 344 18.92 8.72 -21.64
N PRO A 345 19.72 9.79 -21.66
CA PRO A 345 20.66 10.13 -20.58
C PRO A 345 19.94 10.33 -19.24
N LYS A 346 20.61 9.99 -18.12
CA LYS A 346 20.02 10.08 -16.78
C LYS A 346 19.63 11.52 -16.43
N GLU A 347 20.44 12.49 -16.80
CA GLU A 347 20.21 13.93 -16.57
C GLU A 347 18.99 14.49 -17.31
N ASN A 348 18.45 13.75 -18.28
CA ASN A 348 17.24 14.13 -19.01
C ASN A 348 15.99 13.45 -18.48
N LYS A 349 16.10 12.69 -17.39
CA LYS A 349 15.00 11.94 -16.77
C LYS A 349 14.64 12.49 -15.41
N PHE A 350 13.35 12.40 -15.07
CA PHE A 350 12.84 12.58 -13.71
C PHE A 350 11.95 11.40 -13.35
N LYS A 351 12.27 10.72 -12.27
CA LYS A 351 11.66 9.45 -11.88
C LYS A 351 10.74 9.62 -10.70
N VAL A 352 9.50 9.19 -10.83
CA VAL A 352 8.47 9.23 -9.78
C VAL A 352 8.05 7.83 -9.42
N TYR A 353 8.07 7.52 -8.12
CA TYR A 353 7.46 6.30 -7.59
C TYR A 353 6.15 6.61 -6.89
N VAL A 354 5.05 6.02 -7.37
CA VAL A 354 3.70 6.19 -6.83
C VAL A 354 3.29 4.93 -6.09
N SER A 355 3.01 5.03 -4.81
CA SER A 355 2.56 3.90 -3.99
C SER A 355 1.43 4.31 -3.05
N CYS A 356 0.52 3.37 -2.75
CA CYS A 356 -0.54 3.55 -1.78
C CYS A 356 0.00 3.13 -0.40
N LEU A 357 0.65 4.04 0.31
CA LEU A 357 1.29 3.76 1.60
C LEU A 357 0.32 4.04 2.75
N THR A 358 -0.36 2.99 3.19
CA THR A 358 -1.37 3.09 4.25
C THR A 358 -0.74 3.29 5.62
N GLN A 359 -1.21 4.30 6.34
CA GLN A 359 -0.85 4.60 7.73
C GLN A 359 -2.07 4.79 8.64
N LEU A 360 -3.27 4.53 8.13
CA LEU A 360 -4.47 4.42 8.95
C LEU A 360 -4.53 3.02 9.52
N ASN A 361 -4.37 2.90 10.82
CA ASN A 361 -4.40 1.62 11.53
C ASN A 361 -5.76 1.37 12.18
N ILE A 362 -6.04 0.12 12.55
CA ILE A 362 -7.28 -0.22 13.28
C ILE A 362 -7.21 0.45 14.66
N ASP A 363 -6.12 0.24 15.36
CA ASP A 363 -5.72 0.84 16.63
C ASP A 363 -4.18 0.90 16.69
N ASN A 364 -3.60 1.35 17.82
CA ASN A 364 -2.15 1.50 17.94
C ASN A 364 -1.37 0.19 17.79
N HIS A 365 -1.99 -0.97 18.01
CA HIS A 365 -1.33 -2.27 17.91
C HIS A 365 -1.72 -3.06 16.66
N ASN A 366 -2.82 -2.71 15.99
CA ASN A 366 -3.34 -3.45 14.85
C ASN A 366 -3.35 -2.58 13.59
N ARG A 367 -2.48 -2.93 12.67
CA ARG A 367 -2.30 -2.19 11.42
C ARG A 367 -3.22 -2.67 10.29
N VAL A 368 -3.48 -1.78 9.34
CA VAL A 368 -4.03 -2.13 8.02
C VAL A 368 -2.87 -2.34 7.05
N ALA A 369 -2.84 -3.46 6.36
CA ALA A 369 -1.77 -3.74 5.41
C ALA A 369 -1.97 -2.95 4.10
N THR A 370 -0.91 -2.34 3.59
CA THR A 370 -0.90 -1.68 2.27
C THR A 370 -1.32 -2.62 1.15
N SER A 371 -0.94 -3.91 1.23
CA SER A 371 -1.36 -4.93 0.27
C SER A 371 -2.87 -5.08 0.22
N ASP A 372 -3.54 -5.09 1.38
CA ASP A 372 -4.99 -5.26 1.47
C ASP A 372 -5.74 -4.09 0.84
N VAL A 373 -5.28 -2.87 1.08
CA VAL A 373 -5.85 -1.66 0.46
C VAL A 373 -5.74 -1.72 -1.06
N ARG A 374 -4.58 -2.11 -1.58
CA ARG A 374 -4.34 -2.23 -3.03
C ARG A 374 -5.12 -3.38 -3.66
N GLU A 375 -5.27 -4.49 -2.95
CA GLU A 375 -6.08 -5.63 -3.36
C GLU A 375 -7.56 -5.23 -3.46
N ILE A 376 -8.09 -4.52 -2.46
CA ILE A 376 -9.44 -3.96 -2.47
C ILE A 376 -9.62 -2.97 -3.64
N ARG A 377 -8.67 -2.04 -3.85
CA ARG A 377 -8.66 -1.14 -5.00
C ARG A 377 -8.73 -1.91 -6.32
N ARG A 378 -7.94 -2.99 -6.44
CA ARG A 378 -7.89 -3.82 -7.64
C ARG A 378 -9.21 -4.55 -7.88
N ILE A 379 -9.80 -5.17 -6.86
CA ILE A 379 -11.09 -5.85 -6.94
C ILE A 379 -12.16 -4.89 -7.48
N VAL A 380 -12.23 -3.69 -6.92
CA VAL A 380 -13.24 -2.70 -7.34
C VAL A 380 -13.00 -2.23 -8.77
N ARG A 381 -11.75 -1.89 -9.13
CA ARG A 381 -11.41 -1.45 -10.49
C ARG A 381 -11.66 -2.54 -11.53
N ASP A 382 -11.16 -3.75 -11.28
CA ASP A 382 -11.21 -4.83 -12.26
C ASP A 382 -12.66 -5.29 -12.50
N SER A 383 -13.53 -5.23 -11.48
CA SER A 383 -14.97 -5.44 -11.63
C SER A 383 -15.65 -4.38 -12.51
N LEU A 384 -15.26 -3.10 -12.37
CA LEU A 384 -15.89 -2.01 -13.14
C LEU A 384 -15.34 -1.86 -14.56
N ALA A 385 -14.01 -1.96 -14.71
CA ALA A 385 -13.32 -1.57 -15.94
C ALA A 385 -12.82 -2.75 -16.79
N ARG A 386 -12.80 -3.97 -16.24
CA ARG A 386 -12.21 -5.15 -16.89
C ARG A 386 -13.13 -6.36 -16.92
N GLU A 387 -14.35 -6.23 -16.40
CA GLU A 387 -15.33 -7.33 -16.30
C GLU A 387 -14.77 -8.57 -15.55
N THR A 388 -13.79 -8.36 -14.65
CA THR A 388 -13.11 -9.42 -13.90
C THR A 388 -13.66 -9.45 -12.47
N GLY A 389 -14.16 -10.61 -12.04
CA GLY A 389 -14.75 -10.80 -10.71
C GLY A 389 -13.70 -10.80 -9.59
N ALA A 390 -14.17 -10.67 -8.33
CA ALA A 390 -13.29 -10.68 -7.16
C ALA A 390 -12.48 -11.97 -7.04
N GLU A 391 -13.09 -13.14 -7.31
CA GLU A 391 -12.42 -14.45 -7.24
C GLU A 391 -11.24 -14.55 -8.21
N GLU A 392 -11.44 -14.13 -9.46
CA GLU A 392 -10.37 -14.10 -10.46
C GLU A 392 -9.26 -13.10 -10.09
N THR A 393 -9.63 -11.97 -9.50
CA THR A 393 -8.66 -10.97 -9.02
C THR A 393 -7.82 -11.53 -7.88
N LEU A 394 -8.42 -12.23 -6.92
CA LEU A 394 -7.71 -12.91 -5.82
C LEU A 394 -6.78 -14.01 -6.35
N ALA A 395 -7.24 -14.79 -7.34
CA ALA A 395 -6.42 -15.84 -7.97
C ALA A 395 -5.13 -15.29 -8.62
N MET A 396 -5.18 -14.09 -9.16
CA MET A 396 -4.01 -13.45 -9.77
C MET A 396 -3.12 -12.73 -8.76
N TRP A 397 -3.61 -12.46 -7.53
CA TRP A 397 -2.94 -11.54 -6.60
C TRP A 397 -1.56 -12.01 -6.19
N ASP A 398 -1.36 -13.29 -5.90
CA ASP A 398 -0.06 -13.85 -5.55
C ASP A 398 0.98 -13.70 -6.67
N SER A 399 0.57 -13.87 -7.93
CA SER A 399 1.45 -13.66 -9.08
C SER A 399 1.87 -12.20 -9.20
N VAL A 400 0.92 -11.28 -9.02
CA VAL A 400 1.18 -9.83 -9.01
C VAL A 400 2.17 -9.48 -7.89
N ARG A 401 1.97 -10.00 -6.68
CA ARG A 401 2.86 -9.77 -5.54
C ARG A 401 4.29 -10.26 -5.79
N ARG A 402 4.45 -11.45 -6.37
CA ARG A 402 5.78 -11.95 -6.76
C ARG A 402 6.45 -11.06 -7.81
N GLY A 403 5.69 -10.61 -8.81
CA GLY A 403 6.19 -9.67 -9.81
C GLY A 403 6.65 -8.34 -9.21
N GLU A 404 5.88 -7.79 -8.27
CA GLU A 404 6.23 -6.56 -7.56
C GLU A 404 7.53 -6.70 -6.76
N GLU A 405 7.68 -7.80 -6.00
CA GLU A 405 8.89 -8.10 -5.22
C GLU A 405 10.13 -8.24 -6.12
N LYS A 406 9.97 -8.81 -7.31
CA LYS A 406 11.08 -9.07 -8.23
C LYS A 406 11.42 -7.91 -9.14
N TYR A 407 10.42 -7.16 -9.61
CA TYR A 407 10.61 -6.22 -10.71
C TYR A 407 10.32 -4.75 -10.37
N ILE A 408 9.70 -4.45 -9.21
CA ILE A 408 9.27 -3.08 -8.87
C ILE A 408 9.95 -2.59 -7.60
N PHE A 409 9.80 -3.30 -6.48
CA PHE A 409 10.32 -2.87 -5.18
C PHE A 409 11.85 -2.70 -5.12
N PRO A 410 12.67 -3.49 -5.84
CA PRO A 410 14.12 -3.25 -5.86
C PRO A 410 14.54 -1.89 -6.41
N TYR A 411 13.70 -1.24 -7.21
CA TYR A 411 14.00 0.05 -7.85
C TYR A 411 13.34 1.26 -7.16
N GLN A 412 12.54 1.06 -6.11
CA GLN A 412 11.74 2.14 -5.51
C GLN A 412 12.59 3.30 -4.96
N GLU A 413 13.79 3.01 -4.45
CA GLU A 413 14.72 4.03 -3.95
C GLU A 413 15.50 4.75 -5.06
N ASP A 414 15.43 4.28 -6.33
CA ASP A 414 16.02 4.94 -7.50
C ASP A 414 15.17 6.13 -7.99
N ALA A 415 13.97 6.32 -7.46
CA ALA A 415 13.12 7.45 -7.80
C ALA A 415 13.70 8.78 -7.27
N ASP A 416 13.56 9.87 -8.05
CA ASP A 416 13.88 11.22 -7.59
C ASP A 416 12.89 11.67 -6.51
N VAL A 417 11.61 11.28 -6.66
CA VAL A 417 10.55 11.59 -5.70
C VAL A 417 9.60 10.40 -5.53
N LEU A 418 9.11 10.22 -4.30
CA LEU A 418 8.04 9.29 -3.98
C LEU A 418 6.74 10.05 -3.74
N PHE A 419 5.63 9.52 -4.23
CA PHE A 419 4.29 10.06 -4.00
C PHE A 419 3.42 9.02 -3.30
N ASN A 420 2.89 9.36 -2.12
CA ASN A 420 1.89 8.55 -1.45
C ASN A 420 0.49 8.84 -2.01
N SER A 421 -0.10 7.85 -2.67
CA SER A 421 -1.44 7.94 -3.27
C SER A 421 -2.56 7.52 -2.32
N ASN A 422 -2.24 7.16 -1.08
CA ASN A 422 -3.25 6.76 -0.10
C ASN A 422 -4.09 7.96 0.32
N LEU A 423 -5.38 7.72 0.47
CA LEU A 423 -6.36 8.65 1.03
C LEU A 423 -6.93 8.01 2.29
N VAL A 424 -6.79 8.65 3.45
CA VAL A 424 -7.16 8.06 4.75
C VAL A 424 -8.63 7.58 4.81
N TYR A 425 -9.49 8.15 3.99
CA TYR A 425 -10.92 7.86 3.94
C TYR A 425 -11.31 6.79 2.89
N GLU A 426 -10.37 6.31 2.08
CA GLU A 426 -10.68 5.53 0.87
C GLU A 426 -11.41 4.21 1.12
N LEU A 427 -11.06 3.47 2.19
CA LEU A 427 -11.71 2.21 2.48
C LEU A 427 -13.17 2.38 2.89
N GLY A 428 -13.54 3.51 3.51
CA GLY A 428 -14.93 3.86 3.78
C GLY A 428 -15.74 4.09 2.49
N VAL A 429 -15.09 4.60 1.43
CA VAL A 429 -15.71 4.78 0.10
C VAL A 429 -15.76 3.46 -0.67
N LEU A 430 -14.64 2.71 -0.71
CA LEU A 430 -14.50 1.47 -1.47
C LEU A 430 -15.36 0.32 -0.91
N LYS A 431 -15.70 0.37 0.39
CA LYS A 431 -16.42 -0.67 1.14
C LYS A 431 -17.60 -1.24 0.39
N ARG A 432 -18.56 -0.40 -0.04
CA ARG A 432 -19.78 -0.85 -0.70
C ARG A 432 -19.54 -1.57 -2.02
N TYR A 433 -18.53 -1.13 -2.75
CA TYR A 433 -18.16 -1.72 -4.05
C TYR A 433 -17.47 -3.07 -3.83
N ALA A 434 -16.46 -3.10 -2.96
CA ALA A 434 -15.69 -4.30 -2.69
C ALA A 434 -16.53 -5.41 -2.03
N ILE A 435 -17.36 -5.09 -1.03
CA ILE A 435 -18.22 -6.08 -0.37
C ILE A 435 -19.17 -6.72 -1.40
N ARG A 436 -19.76 -5.93 -2.30
CA ARG A 436 -20.65 -6.43 -3.35
C ARG A 436 -19.99 -7.51 -4.20
N GLU A 437 -18.71 -7.38 -4.50
CA GLU A 437 -17.98 -8.36 -5.31
C GLU A 437 -17.49 -9.54 -4.47
N LEU A 438 -16.97 -9.29 -3.27
CA LEU A 438 -16.44 -10.32 -2.37
C LEU A 438 -17.50 -11.32 -1.88
N ILE A 439 -18.74 -10.87 -1.60
CA ILE A 439 -19.82 -11.76 -1.15
C ILE A 439 -20.29 -12.75 -2.21
N ARG A 440 -19.89 -12.59 -3.48
CA ARG A 440 -20.20 -13.54 -4.56
C ARG A 440 -19.33 -14.78 -4.53
N ILE A 441 -18.18 -14.72 -3.83
CA ILE A 441 -17.27 -15.85 -3.67
C ILE A 441 -17.94 -16.88 -2.76
N LYS A 442 -18.08 -18.11 -3.27
CA LYS A 442 -18.82 -19.17 -2.58
C LYS A 442 -17.94 -19.88 -1.53
N PRO A 443 -18.56 -20.54 -0.52
CA PRO A 443 -17.83 -21.24 0.54
C PRO A 443 -16.91 -22.39 0.07
N ASP A 444 -17.12 -22.92 -1.12
CA ASP A 444 -16.32 -24.00 -1.72
C ASP A 444 -15.09 -23.47 -2.51
N SER A 445 -14.98 -22.15 -2.65
CA SER A 445 -13.80 -21.53 -3.26
C SER A 445 -12.61 -21.52 -2.30
N GLU A 446 -11.40 -21.75 -2.82
CA GLU A 446 -10.15 -21.59 -2.08
C GLU A 446 -9.90 -20.15 -1.59
N TYR A 447 -10.53 -19.15 -2.24
CA TYR A 447 -10.42 -17.72 -1.90
C TYR A 447 -11.47 -17.25 -0.87
N TYR A 448 -12.35 -18.15 -0.41
CA TYR A 448 -13.46 -17.79 0.48
C TYR A 448 -12.98 -17.19 1.82
N GLU A 449 -11.97 -17.78 2.43
CA GLU A 449 -11.45 -17.28 3.72
C GLU A 449 -10.75 -15.92 3.56
N GLU A 450 -10.06 -15.69 2.43
CA GLU A 450 -9.47 -14.37 2.14
C GLU A 450 -10.57 -13.32 1.87
N ALA A 451 -11.60 -13.68 1.13
CA ALA A 451 -12.75 -12.80 0.92
C ALA A 451 -13.42 -12.41 2.25
N LYS A 452 -13.62 -13.36 3.16
CA LYS A 452 -14.15 -13.09 4.51
C LYS A 452 -13.24 -12.15 5.30
N ARG A 453 -11.93 -12.33 5.20
CA ARG A 453 -10.96 -11.49 5.88
C ARG A 453 -11.04 -10.04 5.39
N LEU A 454 -11.12 -9.82 4.07
CA LEU A 454 -11.26 -8.49 3.48
C LEU A 454 -12.62 -7.86 3.82
N ILE A 455 -13.71 -8.64 3.80
CA ILE A 455 -15.03 -8.18 4.23
C ILE A 455 -14.99 -7.75 5.70
N LYS A 456 -14.35 -8.55 6.57
CA LYS A 456 -14.16 -8.23 7.98
C LYS A 456 -13.48 -6.88 8.16
N LEU A 457 -12.38 -6.63 7.41
CA LEU A 457 -11.68 -5.35 7.42
C LEU A 457 -12.60 -4.19 7.00
N LEU A 458 -13.34 -4.36 5.92
CA LEU A 458 -14.23 -3.32 5.40
C LEU A 458 -15.38 -2.99 6.38
N TYR A 459 -15.85 -3.95 7.17
CA TYR A 459 -16.87 -3.70 8.19
C TYR A 459 -16.38 -2.82 9.35
N CYS A 460 -15.06 -2.68 9.55
CA CYS A 460 -14.52 -1.75 10.54
C CYS A 460 -14.78 -0.28 10.19
N PHE A 461 -15.04 0.04 8.93
CA PHE A 461 -15.27 1.40 8.44
C PHE A 461 -16.74 1.77 8.41
N VAL A 462 -17.07 3.01 8.74
CA VAL A 462 -18.36 3.63 8.42
C VAL A 462 -18.38 3.99 6.93
N ASP A 463 -19.53 3.80 6.27
CA ASP A 463 -19.69 4.13 4.85
C ASP A 463 -19.52 5.63 4.59
N ILE A 464 -18.77 5.98 3.56
CA ILE A 464 -18.56 7.35 3.09
C ILE A 464 -19.20 7.52 1.72
N ASP A 465 -20.06 8.54 1.58
CA ASP A 465 -20.78 8.82 0.35
C ASP A 465 -19.84 9.38 -0.73
N ILE A 466 -19.96 8.84 -1.95
CA ILE A 466 -19.15 9.27 -3.12
C ILE A 466 -19.34 10.74 -3.50
N LYS A 467 -20.44 11.38 -3.08
CA LYS A 467 -20.69 12.81 -3.33
C LYS A 467 -19.61 13.74 -2.76
N TYR A 468 -18.84 13.28 -1.76
CA TYR A 468 -17.74 14.05 -1.20
C TYR A 468 -16.46 13.98 -2.06
N ILE A 469 -16.37 13.00 -2.99
CA ILE A 469 -15.16 12.68 -3.72
C ILE A 469 -15.08 13.52 -5.01
N PRO A 470 -14.03 14.35 -5.17
CA PRO A 470 -13.82 15.09 -6.41
C PRO A 470 -13.71 14.18 -7.64
N ASP A 471 -14.11 14.66 -8.80
CA ASP A 471 -14.11 13.91 -10.06
C ASP A 471 -12.70 13.65 -10.62
N ASP A 472 -11.70 14.39 -10.17
CA ASP A 472 -10.28 14.22 -10.47
C ASP A 472 -9.51 13.44 -9.39
N SER A 473 -10.18 12.97 -8.32
CA SER A 473 -9.57 12.16 -7.27
C SER A 473 -8.96 10.87 -7.80
N ILE A 474 -7.86 10.42 -7.20
CA ILE A 474 -7.27 9.09 -7.48
C ILE A 474 -8.29 7.97 -7.24
N LEU A 475 -9.21 8.11 -6.28
CA LEU A 475 -10.26 7.11 -6.04
C LEU A 475 -11.17 6.88 -7.25
N LYS A 476 -11.37 7.90 -8.08
CA LYS A 476 -12.20 7.80 -9.28
C LYS A 476 -11.63 6.84 -10.34
N GLU A 477 -10.34 6.51 -10.28
CA GLU A 477 -9.76 5.40 -11.05
C GLU A 477 -10.39 4.05 -10.72
N PHE A 478 -10.87 3.88 -9.49
CA PHE A 478 -11.38 2.61 -8.99
C PHE A 478 -12.90 2.53 -8.97
N ILE A 479 -13.58 3.63 -8.64
CA ILE A 479 -15.05 3.66 -8.46
C ILE A 479 -15.82 4.25 -9.66
N GLY A 480 -15.12 4.71 -10.70
CA GLY A 480 -15.74 5.32 -11.88
C GLY A 480 -16.08 6.80 -11.71
N ASP A 481 -16.78 7.36 -12.72
CA ASP A 481 -17.16 8.77 -12.80
C ASP A 481 -15.97 9.73 -12.70
N SER A 482 -14.84 9.36 -13.27
CA SER A 482 -13.65 10.21 -13.34
C SER A 482 -13.73 11.15 -14.54
N ILE A 483 -13.27 12.40 -14.37
CA ILE A 483 -13.03 13.31 -15.49
C ILE A 483 -12.00 12.76 -16.51
N PHE A 484 -11.17 11.80 -16.09
CA PHE A 484 -10.08 11.25 -16.89
C PHE A 484 -10.46 9.99 -17.66
N TYR A 485 -11.53 9.28 -17.27
CA TYR A 485 -11.90 7.97 -17.80
C TYR A 485 -13.38 7.95 -18.17
N LYS A 486 -13.66 7.26 -19.26
CA LYS A 486 -15.04 6.92 -19.67
C LYS A 486 -15.18 5.41 -19.57
N TYR A 487 -15.67 4.89 -18.46
CA TYR A 487 -16.16 3.53 -18.31
C TYR A 487 -17.50 3.53 -17.60
#